data_532e30831ac5b2ab7ce0139b1e310a68
#
_entry.id   532e30831ac5b2ab7ce0139b1e310a68
#
_cell.length_a   1.000
_cell.length_b   1.000
_cell.length_c   1.000
_cell.angle_alpha   90.00
_cell.angle_beta   90.00
_cell.angle_gamma   90.00
#
_symmetry.space_group_name_H-M   'P 1'
#
loop_
_entity.id
_entity.type
_entity.pdbx_description
1 polymer ?
#
loop_
_entity_poly.entity_id
_entity_poly.type
_entity_poly.pdbx_seq_one_letter_code
_entity_poly.pdbx_strand_id
1 'polypeptide(L)'
;MGMKNVWIKATEGSWDQKRNAITAAMESGADFVLADAADLPEIKQLGKIKTACFFDGKNGSAEDNAADVFVWNIPVLSENDDENVSETAELKQMKEMKKAGKSVAAYVDIQNKKTELFAATVGKTADYLIISAGDWRIIPLENLIAALEKFDVEIIAAVKTVEEAQTSLQILEKGVDGVLITTADMSEIKEISNAVKMSGCAEEQLVPAKIVTIKQLGMGDRVCVDTCNLMVPGEGMLIGSQSAGLFLIHSEVDDSPYVASRPFRVNAGAVYSYLKINDITRYLSELKAGDDLTIVDAGGKTRPGIVGRVKIESRPMMLLEAEVEGKILKVILQNAETVKLVRPDGKSVSITQLKVGDQVLVKIEEAGRHFGMKVTEKIIEN
;
A
#
# COMPACT_ATOMS: atom_id res chain seq x y z
N MET A 1 0.25 -9.77 -4.61
CA MET A 1 1.00 -8.60 -5.08
C MET A 1 2.26 -8.51 -4.24
N GLY A 2 3.45 -8.28 -4.85
CA GLY A 2 4.69 -8.11 -4.10
C GLY A 2 4.72 -6.78 -3.33
N MET A 3 5.66 -6.66 -2.38
CA MET A 3 5.92 -5.36 -1.73
C MET A 3 6.34 -4.35 -2.79
N LYS A 4 5.81 -3.13 -2.69
CA LYS A 4 6.14 -2.02 -3.59
C LYS A 4 7.54 -1.49 -3.26
N ASN A 5 8.37 -1.24 -4.27
CA ASN A 5 9.75 -0.78 -4.10
C ASN A 5 9.82 0.72 -3.82
N VAL A 6 10.72 1.11 -2.92
CA VAL A 6 11.06 2.51 -2.62
C VAL A 6 12.48 2.78 -3.11
N TRP A 7 12.60 3.69 -4.06
CA TRP A 7 13.87 4.19 -4.56
C TRP A 7 14.08 5.64 -4.14
N ILE A 8 15.33 6.05 -3.87
CA ILE A 8 15.70 7.45 -3.64
C ILE A 8 16.67 7.92 -4.73
N LYS A 9 16.38 9.08 -5.36
CA LYS A 9 17.32 9.73 -6.30
C LYS A 9 18.29 10.60 -5.54
N ALA A 10 19.59 10.33 -5.63
CA ALA A 10 20.66 11.05 -4.97
C ALA A 10 21.75 11.45 -5.98
N THR A 11 21.35 12.14 -7.07
CA THR A 11 22.26 12.57 -8.14
C THR A 11 22.59 14.07 -8.09
N GLU A 12 21.87 14.84 -7.28
CA GLU A 12 21.97 16.31 -7.23
C GLU A 12 22.39 16.79 -5.84
N GLY A 13 23.10 17.91 -5.79
CA GLY A 13 23.56 18.53 -4.54
C GLY A 13 24.92 18.07 -4.06
N SER A 14 25.36 18.58 -2.89
CA SER A 14 26.60 18.18 -2.23
C SER A 14 26.49 16.76 -1.63
N TRP A 15 27.65 16.13 -1.36
CA TRP A 15 27.65 14.81 -0.72
C TRP A 15 26.89 14.80 0.63
N ASP A 16 27.04 15.85 1.44
CA ASP A 16 26.32 15.91 2.73
C ASP A 16 24.80 15.94 2.54
N GLN A 17 24.29 16.64 1.53
CA GLN A 17 22.88 16.64 1.19
C GLN A 17 22.41 15.27 0.70
N LYS A 18 23.15 14.67 -0.23
CA LYS A 18 22.89 13.31 -0.73
C LYS A 18 22.90 12.29 0.42
N ARG A 19 23.91 12.33 1.28
CA ARG A 19 24.04 11.45 2.45
C ARG A 19 22.83 11.56 3.39
N ASN A 20 22.39 12.77 3.69
CA ASN A 20 21.24 12.98 4.58
C ASN A 20 19.95 12.40 3.98
N ALA A 21 19.70 12.64 2.69
CA ALA A 21 18.53 12.09 1.99
C ALA A 21 18.59 10.55 1.92
N ILE A 22 19.76 9.98 1.61
CA ILE A 22 19.97 8.51 1.57
C ILE A 22 19.74 7.91 2.96
N THR A 23 20.30 8.53 4.00
CA THR A 23 20.15 8.03 5.38
C THR A 23 18.67 8.07 5.81
N ALA A 24 17.97 9.18 5.55
CA ALA A 24 16.53 9.29 5.84
C ALA A 24 15.70 8.23 5.09
N ALA A 25 16.03 7.98 3.82
CA ALA A 25 15.39 6.94 3.02
C ALA A 25 15.67 5.53 3.56
N MET A 26 16.92 5.23 3.93
CA MET A 26 17.33 3.95 4.52
C MET A 26 16.64 3.70 5.86
N GLU A 27 16.59 4.69 6.76
CA GLU A 27 15.87 4.61 8.03
C GLU A 27 14.37 4.37 7.84
N SER A 28 13.80 4.89 6.74
CA SER A 28 12.43 4.65 6.33
C SER A 28 12.26 3.38 5.51
N GLY A 29 13.35 2.61 5.27
CA GLY A 29 13.41 1.32 4.62
C GLY A 29 13.29 1.37 3.11
N ALA A 30 13.95 2.33 2.47
CA ALA A 30 14.13 2.32 1.02
C ALA A 30 14.92 1.09 0.57
N ASP A 31 14.58 0.60 -0.64
CA ASP A 31 15.17 -0.60 -1.22
C ASP A 31 16.36 -0.27 -2.11
N PHE A 32 16.32 0.89 -2.80
CA PHE A 32 17.32 1.29 -3.79
C PHE A 32 17.74 2.75 -3.65
N VAL A 33 18.99 3.03 -3.98
CA VAL A 33 19.53 4.39 -4.20
C VAL A 33 19.95 4.50 -5.66
N LEU A 34 19.39 5.46 -6.39
CA LEU A 34 19.86 5.88 -7.71
C LEU A 34 20.83 7.04 -7.53
N ALA A 35 22.10 6.83 -7.84
CA ALA A 35 23.19 7.77 -7.63
C ALA A 35 24.19 7.80 -8.81
N ASP A 36 25.12 8.73 -8.75
CA ASP A 36 26.26 8.76 -9.67
C ASP A 36 27.26 7.65 -9.31
N ALA A 37 27.93 7.10 -10.30
CA ALA A 37 28.91 6.01 -10.10
C ALA A 37 30.02 6.37 -9.11
N ALA A 38 30.42 7.64 -9.05
CA ALA A 38 31.43 8.14 -8.14
C ALA A 38 31.04 8.06 -6.66
N ASP A 39 29.73 8.13 -6.34
CA ASP A 39 29.21 8.15 -4.97
C ASP A 39 28.96 6.71 -4.42
N LEU A 40 29.01 5.68 -5.27
CA LEU A 40 28.70 4.30 -4.87
C LEU A 40 29.56 3.75 -3.74
N PRO A 41 30.90 4.01 -3.68
CA PRO A 41 31.74 3.52 -2.58
C PRO A 41 31.31 4.10 -1.23
N GLU A 42 30.98 5.37 -1.17
CA GLU A 42 30.53 6.05 0.04
C GLU A 42 29.13 5.58 0.46
N ILE A 43 28.21 5.38 -0.50
CA ILE A 43 26.86 4.86 -0.23
C ILE A 43 26.94 3.48 0.42
N LYS A 44 27.80 2.59 -0.07
CA LYS A 44 27.99 1.25 0.50
C LYS A 44 28.53 1.27 1.94
N GLN A 45 29.20 2.34 2.36
CA GLN A 45 29.65 2.52 3.74
C GLN A 45 28.51 2.94 4.68
N LEU A 46 27.42 3.56 4.17
CA LEU A 46 26.28 3.97 4.98
C LEU A 46 25.43 2.77 5.46
N GLY A 47 25.37 1.69 4.69
CA GLY A 47 24.65 0.48 5.07
C GLY A 47 24.32 -0.44 3.89
N LYS A 48 23.47 -1.44 4.17
CA LYS A 48 23.00 -2.38 3.14
C LYS A 48 21.78 -1.81 2.42
N ILE A 49 22.00 -1.24 1.25
CA ILE A 49 20.97 -0.82 0.32
C ILE A 49 21.40 -1.19 -1.08
N LYS A 50 20.47 -1.55 -1.97
CA LYS A 50 20.80 -1.80 -3.37
C LYS A 50 21.08 -0.47 -4.07
N THR A 51 22.06 -0.50 -4.97
CA THR A 51 22.52 0.69 -5.68
C THR A 51 22.18 0.60 -7.17
N ALA A 52 21.68 1.71 -7.71
CA ALA A 52 21.48 1.91 -9.12
C ALA A 52 22.32 3.09 -9.61
N CYS A 53 22.92 3.03 -10.78
CA CYS A 53 23.65 4.15 -11.35
C CYS A 53 23.33 4.37 -12.82
N PHE A 54 23.40 5.64 -13.26
CA PHE A 54 23.28 5.97 -14.66
C PHE A 54 24.49 5.43 -15.47
N PHE A 55 24.18 4.76 -16.57
CA PHE A 55 25.14 4.17 -17.47
C PHE A 55 25.12 4.94 -18.82
N ASP A 56 26.26 5.51 -19.19
CA ASP A 56 26.40 6.33 -20.41
C ASP A 56 27.14 5.60 -21.57
N GLY A 57 27.42 4.30 -21.37
CA GLY A 57 28.13 3.48 -22.34
C GLY A 57 29.60 3.81 -22.55
N LYS A 58 30.14 4.82 -21.83
CA LYS A 58 31.50 5.33 -21.98
C LYS A 58 32.34 5.21 -20.70
N ASN A 59 31.73 5.19 -19.54
CA ASN A 59 32.38 5.18 -18.23
C ASN A 59 32.55 3.76 -17.71
N GLY A 60 33.71 3.18 -17.95
CA GLY A 60 34.17 1.91 -17.37
C GLY A 60 33.49 0.67 -17.97
N SER A 61 34.15 -0.47 -17.91
CA SER A 61 33.50 -1.75 -18.15
C SER A 61 32.43 -1.97 -17.06
N ALA A 62 31.33 -2.64 -17.37
CA ALA A 62 30.31 -3.02 -16.37
C ALA A 62 30.89 -3.85 -15.21
N GLU A 63 32.14 -4.29 -15.32
CA GLU A 63 32.92 -5.00 -14.30
C GLU A 63 33.51 -4.06 -13.25
N ASP A 64 33.80 -2.77 -13.62
CA ASP A 64 34.34 -1.77 -12.70
C ASP A 64 33.25 -1.05 -11.89
N ASN A 65 32.01 -1.07 -12.35
CA ASN A 65 30.87 -0.45 -11.65
C ASN A 65 30.18 -1.45 -10.73
N ALA A 66 30.35 -1.26 -9.44
CA ALA A 66 29.76 -2.11 -8.39
C ALA A 66 28.28 -1.83 -8.11
N ALA A 67 27.51 -1.30 -9.09
CA ALA A 67 26.07 -1.08 -8.97
C ALA A 67 25.29 -2.40 -9.14
N ASP A 68 24.19 -2.52 -8.41
CA ASP A 68 23.27 -3.65 -8.53
C ASP A 68 22.37 -3.52 -9.77
N VAL A 69 22.03 -2.27 -10.18
CA VAL A 69 21.20 -1.98 -11.35
C VAL A 69 21.85 -0.89 -12.21
N PHE A 70 21.92 -1.11 -13.53
CA PHE A 70 22.39 -0.13 -14.49
C PHE A 70 21.23 0.58 -15.14
N VAL A 71 21.25 1.91 -15.11
CA VAL A 71 20.14 2.77 -15.55
C VAL A 71 20.51 3.54 -16.80
N TRP A 72 19.80 3.33 -17.91
CA TRP A 72 19.92 4.12 -19.11
C TRP A 72 19.00 5.34 -19.06
N ASN A 73 19.56 6.52 -19.24
CA ASN A 73 18.77 7.72 -19.44
C ASN A 73 18.31 7.77 -20.92
N ILE A 74 17.03 7.55 -21.13
CA ILE A 74 16.45 7.50 -22.47
C ILE A 74 16.17 8.92 -22.93
N PRO A 75 16.66 9.35 -24.12
CA PRO A 75 16.43 10.69 -24.60
C PRO A 75 14.96 10.94 -24.90
N VAL A 76 14.54 12.19 -24.66
CA VAL A 76 13.20 12.65 -25.08
C VAL A 76 13.17 12.74 -26.60
N LEU A 77 12.22 12.02 -27.21
CA LEU A 77 12.03 12.05 -28.65
C LEU A 77 11.19 13.27 -29.04
N SER A 78 11.60 14.00 -30.09
CA SER A 78 10.76 15.03 -30.68
C SER A 78 9.67 14.41 -31.57
N GLU A 79 8.59 15.14 -31.83
CA GLU A 79 7.50 14.64 -32.69
C GLU A 79 7.96 14.36 -34.12
N ASN A 80 9.03 15.01 -34.55
CA ASN A 80 9.58 14.96 -35.92
C ASN A 80 10.72 13.93 -36.12
N ASP A 81 11.14 13.22 -35.07
CA ASP A 81 12.22 12.24 -35.18
C ASP A 81 11.73 10.97 -35.88
N ASP A 82 12.32 10.68 -37.05
CA ASP A 82 12.00 9.49 -37.87
C ASP A 82 12.76 8.22 -37.41
N GLU A 83 13.39 8.24 -36.23
CA GLU A 83 14.14 7.09 -35.74
C GLU A 83 13.26 5.87 -35.51
N ASN A 84 13.75 4.73 -36.01
CA ASN A 84 13.11 3.44 -35.76
C ASN A 84 13.32 3.03 -34.32
N VAL A 85 12.32 3.33 -33.47
CA VAL A 85 12.29 3.18 -32.03
C VAL A 85 12.70 1.78 -31.53
N SER A 86 12.68 0.77 -32.42
CA SER A 86 12.99 -0.63 -32.08
C SER A 86 14.49 -0.99 -32.14
N GLU A 87 15.37 -0.11 -32.62
CA GLU A 87 16.78 -0.43 -32.88
C GLU A 87 17.79 0.60 -32.35
N THR A 88 17.44 1.36 -31.33
CA THR A 88 18.38 2.34 -30.74
C THR A 88 19.59 1.66 -30.08
N ALA A 89 20.70 2.41 -30.01
CA ALA A 89 21.96 1.93 -29.39
C ALA A 89 21.76 1.50 -27.95
N GLU A 90 20.97 2.25 -27.21
CA GLU A 90 20.63 1.99 -25.81
C GLU A 90 19.91 0.64 -25.63
N LEU A 91 18.91 0.35 -26.50
CA LEU A 91 18.21 -0.95 -26.45
C LEU A 91 19.12 -2.13 -26.76
N LYS A 92 20.08 -1.97 -27.68
CA LYS A 92 21.07 -3.02 -27.97
C LYS A 92 21.97 -3.26 -26.76
N GLN A 93 22.50 -2.20 -26.16
CA GLN A 93 23.35 -2.28 -24.96
C GLN A 93 22.60 -2.90 -23.77
N MET A 94 21.35 -2.49 -23.52
CA MET A 94 20.52 -3.07 -22.46
C MET A 94 20.31 -4.58 -22.67
N LYS A 95 20.05 -5.03 -23.89
CA LYS A 95 19.91 -6.45 -24.24
C LYS A 95 21.19 -7.23 -24.01
N GLU A 96 22.35 -6.65 -24.32
CA GLU A 96 23.66 -7.27 -24.07
C GLU A 96 23.95 -7.39 -22.59
N MET A 97 23.69 -6.35 -21.81
CA MET A 97 23.90 -6.35 -20.37
C MET A 97 22.98 -7.36 -19.68
N LYS A 98 21.71 -7.43 -20.09
CA LYS A 98 20.77 -8.42 -19.55
C LYS A 98 21.19 -9.85 -19.89
N LYS A 99 21.73 -10.12 -21.09
CA LYS A 99 22.32 -11.40 -21.44
C LYS A 99 23.55 -11.75 -20.59
N ALA A 100 24.30 -10.73 -20.15
CA ALA A 100 25.43 -10.90 -19.24
C ALA A 100 24.98 -11.09 -17.77
N GLY A 101 23.68 -11.22 -17.49
CA GLY A 101 23.12 -11.44 -16.16
C GLY A 101 23.09 -10.19 -15.27
N LYS A 102 23.21 -9.00 -15.86
CA LYS A 102 23.11 -7.72 -15.14
C LYS A 102 21.67 -7.22 -15.14
N SER A 103 21.25 -6.59 -14.03
CA SER A 103 19.96 -5.95 -13.93
C SER A 103 19.98 -4.60 -14.60
N VAL A 104 18.97 -4.33 -15.44
CA VAL A 104 18.89 -3.15 -16.30
C VAL A 104 17.65 -2.34 -16.06
N ALA A 105 17.79 -1.03 -16.01
CA ALA A 105 16.69 -0.08 -15.89
C ALA A 105 16.72 0.97 -16.98
N ALA A 106 15.56 1.49 -17.35
CA ALA A 106 15.43 2.65 -18.23
C ALA A 106 14.78 3.80 -17.46
N TYR A 107 15.40 4.96 -17.49
CA TYR A 107 14.82 6.21 -17.00
C TYR A 107 14.27 7.01 -18.18
N VAL A 108 12.98 7.29 -18.18
CA VAL A 108 12.29 7.98 -19.27
C VAL A 108 11.54 9.18 -18.73
N ASP A 109 11.84 10.37 -19.27
CA ASP A 109 11.06 11.58 -19.02
C ASP A 109 9.99 11.75 -20.09
N ILE A 110 8.72 11.49 -19.76
CA ILE A 110 7.61 11.50 -20.72
C ILE A 110 7.11 12.93 -20.92
N GLN A 111 7.41 13.50 -22.09
CA GLN A 111 6.97 14.83 -22.48
C GLN A 111 5.91 14.81 -23.59
N ASN A 112 5.81 13.70 -24.36
CA ASN A 112 4.88 13.56 -25.47
C ASN A 112 4.50 12.09 -25.70
N LYS A 113 3.51 11.86 -26.58
CA LYS A 113 3.01 10.51 -26.91
C LYS A 113 4.06 9.60 -27.55
N LYS A 114 5.01 10.15 -28.29
CA LYS A 114 6.08 9.38 -28.94
C LYS A 114 7.06 8.83 -27.90
N THR A 115 7.43 9.64 -26.92
CA THR A 115 8.27 9.20 -25.80
C THR A 115 7.55 8.14 -24.95
N GLU A 116 6.23 8.24 -24.76
CA GLU A 116 5.43 7.22 -24.07
C GLU A 116 5.47 5.87 -24.80
N LEU A 117 5.26 5.87 -26.14
CA LEU A 117 5.34 4.66 -26.96
C LEU A 117 6.74 4.04 -26.94
N PHE A 118 7.77 4.88 -26.91
CA PHE A 118 9.15 4.43 -26.77
C PHE A 118 9.39 3.81 -25.39
N ALA A 119 8.90 4.43 -24.31
CA ALA A 119 8.96 3.86 -22.98
C ALA A 119 8.34 2.47 -22.91
N ALA A 120 7.17 2.26 -23.54
CA ALA A 120 6.55 0.94 -23.65
C ALA A 120 7.43 -0.08 -24.39
N THR A 121 8.17 0.36 -25.41
CA THR A 121 9.09 -0.51 -26.17
C THR A 121 10.32 -0.88 -25.35
N VAL A 122 10.92 0.09 -24.67
CA VAL A 122 12.08 -0.10 -23.79
C VAL A 122 11.71 -0.98 -22.58
N GLY A 123 10.53 -0.77 -22.00
CA GLY A 123 10.02 -1.53 -20.87
C GLY A 123 9.93 -3.03 -21.15
N LYS A 124 9.71 -3.47 -22.39
CA LYS A 124 9.73 -4.90 -22.73
C LYS A 124 11.11 -5.56 -22.60
N THR A 125 12.16 -4.76 -22.50
CA THR A 125 13.55 -5.24 -22.38
C THR A 125 14.09 -5.02 -20.97
N ALA A 126 13.72 -3.94 -20.30
CA ALA A 126 14.19 -3.56 -18.98
C ALA A 126 13.63 -4.48 -17.87
N ASP A 127 14.35 -4.55 -16.74
CA ASP A 127 13.84 -5.13 -15.50
C ASP A 127 13.06 -4.05 -14.72
N TYR A 128 13.50 -2.80 -14.80
CA TYR A 128 12.83 -1.64 -14.20
C TYR A 128 12.61 -0.54 -15.24
N LEU A 129 11.42 0.04 -15.26
CA LEU A 129 11.08 1.19 -16.07
C LEU A 129 10.75 2.38 -15.16
N ILE A 130 11.70 3.31 -15.03
CA ILE A 130 11.55 4.50 -14.20
C ILE A 130 10.93 5.60 -15.06
N ILE A 131 9.75 6.08 -14.67
CA ILE A 131 8.99 7.08 -15.39
C ILE A 131 9.01 8.41 -14.61
N SER A 132 9.55 9.44 -15.25
CA SER A 132 9.36 10.84 -14.88
C SER A 132 8.37 11.46 -15.86
N ALA A 133 7.39 12.18 -15.37
CA ALA A 133 6.44 12.91 -16.21
C ALA A 133 6.11 14.25 -15.54
N GLY A 134 5.85 15.29 -16.34
CA GLY A 134 5.38 16.59 -15.84
C GLY A 134 3.96 16.53 -15.28
N ASP A 135 3.18 17.59 -15.47
CA ASP A 135 1.84 17.77 -14.86
C ASP A 135 0.77 16.74 -15.29
N TRP A 136 1.00 15.96 -16.34
CA TRP A 136 0.06 14.97 -16.93
C TRP A 136 0.49 13.51 -16.65
N ARG A 137 0.73 13.16 -15.40
CA ARG A 137 1.33 11.86 -15.02
C ARG A 137 0.40 10.66 -15.11
N ILE A 138 -0.90 10.86 -14.88
CA ILE A 138 -1.86 9.75 -14.70
C ILE A 138 -2.03 8.98 -16.02
N ILE A 139 -2.40 9.64 -17.11
CA ILE A 139 -2.70 8.99 -18.39
C ILE A 139 -1.51 8.22 -18.97
N PRO A 140 -0.27 8.77 -19.04
CA PRO A 140 0.87 7.99 -19.48
C PRO A 140 1.16 6.76 -18.62
N LEU A 141 1.01 6.84 -17.30
CA LEU A 141 1.20 5.70 -16.40
C LEU A 141 0.14 4.62 -16.62
N GLU A 142 -1.14 4.99 -16.77
CA GLU A 142 -2.22 4.06 -17.11
C GLU A 142 -1.92 3.28 -18.39
N ASN A 143 -1.51 3.99 -19.44
CA ASN A 143 -1.19 3.39 -20.72
C ASN A 143 0.01 2.42 -20.62
N LEU A 144 1.05 2.78 -19.87
CA LEU A 144 2.23 1.94 -19.67
C LEU A 144 1.93 0.71 -18.81
N ILE A 145 1.19 0.86 -17.72
CA ILE A 145 0.73 -0.27 -16.88
C ILE A 145 -0.04 -1.28 -17.75
N ALA A 146 -0.99 -0.80 -18.56
CA ALA A 146 -1.78 -1.65 -19.45
C ALA A 146 -0.93 -2.30 -20.56
N ALA A 147 -0.02 -1.55 -21.18
CA ALA A 147 0.82 -2.05 -22.27
C ALA A 147 1.87 -3.08 -21.81
N LEU A 148 2.32 -2.98 -20.57
CA LEU A 148 3.40 -3.80 -20.01
C LEU A 148 2.90 -4.90 -19.06
N GLU A 149 1.61 -5.05 -18.86
CA GLU A 149 1.01 -6.03 -17.92
C GLU A 149 1.50 -7.47 -18.12
N LYS A 150 1.80 -7.85 -19.38
CA LYS A 150 2.25 -9.22 -19.74
C LYS A 150 3.77 -9.40 -19.73
N PHE A 151 4.50 -8.36 -19.40
CA PHE A 151 5.97 -8.36 -19.39
C PHE A 151 6.47 -8.35 -17.95
N ASP A 152 7.64 -8.98 -17.74
CA ASP A 152 8.32 -9.03 -16.44
C ASP A 152 9.18 -7.76 -16.27
N VAL A 153 8.51 -6.63 -16.07
CA VAL A 153 9.12 -5.32 -15.83
C VAL A 153 8.41 -4.62 -14.68
N GLU A 154 9.17 -4.07 -13.76
CA GLU A 154 8.66 -3.25 -12.67
C GLU A 154 8.61 -1.78 -13.08
N ILE A 155 7.43 -1.17 -12.97
CA ILE A 155 7.22 0.25 -13.30
C ILE A 155 7.40 1.08 -12.03
N ILE A 156 8.34 2.03 -12.08
CA ILE A 156 8.73 2.90 -10.96
C ILE A 156 8.36 4.34 -11.34
N ALA A 157 7.46 4.97 -10.59
CA ALA A 157 7.08 6.37 -10.81
C ALA A 157 7.97 7.34 -10.04
N ALA A 158 8.54 8.34 -10.71
CA ALA A 158 9.26 9.43 -10.05
C ALA A 158 8.26 10.36 -9.38
N VAL A 159 8.42 10.61 -8.08
CA VAL A 159 7.50 11.39 -7.24
C VAL A 159 8.26 12.37 -6.36
N LYS A 160 7.59 13.47 -5.98
CA LYS A 160 8.13 14.50 -5.07
C LYS A 160 7.32 14.63 -3.79
N THR A 161 6.03 14.30 -3.82
CA THR A 161 5.11 14.43 -2.70
C THR A 161 4.40 13.13 -2.38
N VAL A 162 3.81 13.05 -1.19
CA VAL A 162 3.03 11.88 -0.74
C VAL A 162 1.81 11.67 -1.63
N GLU A 163 1.13 12.74 -2.04
CA GLU A 163 -0.05 12.67 -2.90
C GLU A 163 0.28 12.08 -4.27
N GLU A 164 1.45 12.46 -4.83
CA GLU A 164 1.93 11.90 -6.09
C GLU A 164 2.21 10.40 -5.96
N ALA A 165 2.82 9.99 -4.86
CA ALA A 165 3.09 8.59 -4.57
C ALA A 165 1.78 7.79 -4.43
N GLN A 166 0.84 8.26 -3.60
CA GLN A 166 -0.44 7.61 -3.39
C GLN A 166 -1.23 7.46 -4.70
N THR A 167 -1.29 8.54 -5.51
CA THR A 167 -1.94 8.51 -6.82
C THR A 167 -1.32 7.45 -7.73
N SER A 168 0.01 7.43 -7.86
CA SER A 168 0.73 6.48 -8.73
C SER A 168 0.52 5.02 -8.29
N LEU A 169 0.45 4.76 -7.00
CA LEU A 169 0.26 3.44 -6.42
C LEU A 169 -1.16 2.88 -6.59
N GLN A 170 -2.14 3.75 -6.89
CA GLN A 170 -3.57 3.37 -7.02
C GLN A 170 -4.08 3.39 -8.45
N ILE A 171 -3.27 3.78 -9.42
CA ILE A 171 -3.66 3.84 -10.84
C ILE A 171 -4.09 2.44 -11.32
N LEU A 172 -5.28 2.34 -11.94
CA LEU A 172 -5.85 1.09 -12.49
C LEU A 172 -5.92 -0.06 -11.46
N GLU A 173 -6.15 0.24 -10.18
CA GLU A 173 -6.19 -0.72 -9.07
C GLU A 173 -4.88 -1.49 -8.82
N LYS A 174 -4.08 -1.76 -9.85
CA LYS A 174 -2.77 -2.40 -9.75
C LYS A 174 -1.69 -1.42 -9.25
N GLY A 175 -1.75 -0.17 -9.71
CA GLY A 175 -0.73 0.84 -9.49
C GLY A 175 0.63 0.50 -10.11
N VAL A 176 1.60 1.39 -9.87
CA VAL A 176 3.00 1.13 -10.20
C VAL A 176 3.64 0.15 -9.22
N ASP A 177 4.76 -0.48 -9.60
CA ASP A 177 5.44 -1.48 -8.77
C ASP A 177 6.37 -0.85 -7.73
N GLY A 178 6.61 0.46 -7.82
CA GLY A 178 7.38 1.22 -6.85
C GLY A 178 7.42 2.71 -7.19
N VAL A 179 8.10 3.48 -6.34
CA VAL A 179 8.33 4.91 -6.56
C VAL A 179 9.81 5.27 -6.48
N LEU A 180 10.22 6.27 -7.27
CA LEU A 180 11.50 6.95 -7.15
C LEU A 180 11.28 8.33 -6.51
N ILE A 181 11.71 8.48 -5.26
CA ILE A 181 11.63 9.75 -4.53
C ILE A 181 12.68 10.71 -5.09
N THR A 182 12.25 11.89 -5.55
CA THR A 182 13.12 12.89 -6.19
C THR A 182 13.25 14.18 -5.37
N THR A 183 12.66 14.25 -4.18
CA THR A 183 12.85 15.36 -3.23
C THR A 183 14.05 15.12 -2.33
N ALA A 184 14.68 16.20 -1.84
CA ALA A 184 15.71 16.18 -0.83
C ALA A 184 15.16 16.51 0.59
N ASP A 185 13.86 16.80 0.72
CA ASP A 185 13.21 17.06 2.01
C ASP A 185 13.06 15.75 2.80
N MET A 186 13.67 15.68 3.99
CA MET A 186 13.70 14.49 4.81
C MET A 186 12.32 14.10 5.37
N SER A 187 11.43 15.06 5.56
CA SER A 187 10.05 14.78 6.02
C SER A 187 9.27 14.11 4.90
N GLU A 188 9.30 14.68 3.70
CA GLU A 188 8.67 14.11 2.51
C GLU A 188 9.22 12.71 2.20
N ILE A 189 10.54 12.51 2.28
CA ILE A 189 11.16 11.18 2.07
C ILE A 189 10.56 10.15 3.01
N LYS A 190 10.44 10.47 4.30
CA LYS A 190 9.88 9.57 5.33
C LYS A 190 8.40 9.31 5.08
N GLU A 191 7.63 10.34 4.77
CA GLU A 191 6.20 10.23 4.54
C GLU A 191 5.89 9.43 3.28
N ILE A 192 6.60 9.69 2.16
CA ILE A 192 6.47 8.91 0.92
C ILE A 192 6.84 7.44 1.16
N SER A 193 7.99 7.18 1.81
CA SER A 193 8.43 5.81 2.09
C SER A 193 7.41 5.05 2.93
N ASN A 194 6.82 5.69 3.93
CA ASN A 194 5.76 5.10 4.74
C ASN A 194 4.51 4.84 3.92
N ALA A 195 4.05 5.80 3.09
CA ALA A 195 2.88 5.65 2.23
C ALA A 195 3.03 4.46 1.27
N VAL A 196 4.22 4.28 0.67
CA VAL A 196 4.50 3.14 -0.23
C VAL A 196 4.43 1.81 0.52
N LYS A 197 5.03 1.71 1.69
CA LYS A 197 4.98 0.51 2.52
C LYS A 197 3.55 0.17 2.95
N MET A 198 2.76 1.20 3.25
CA MET A 198 1.35 1.04 3.61
C MET A 198 0.47 0.64 2.43
N SER A 199 0.85 0.93 1.18
CA SER A 199 0.10 0.57 -0.02
C SER A 199 0.31 -0.87 -0.48
N GLY A 200 1.34 -1.54 0.02
CA GLY A 200 1.56 -2.97 -0.24
C GLY A 200 0.44 -3.78 0.41
N CYS A 201 -0.40 -4.45 -0.40
CA CYS A 201 -1.47 -5.30 0.10
C CYS A 201 -0.89 -6.40 1.01
N ALA A 202 -0.86 -6.17 2.32
CA ALA A 202 -0.60 -7.21 3.28
C ALA A 202 -1.80 -8.17 3.30
N GLU A 203 -1.59 -9.45 3.15
CA GLU A 203 -2.62 -10.45 3.41
C GLU A 203 -2.77 -10.60 4.93
N GLU A 204 -3.94 -10.26 5.46
CA GLU A 204 -4.27 -10.50 6.85
C GLU A 204 -4.65 -11.97 7.05
N GLN A 205 -3.99 -12.64 7.96
CA GLN A 205 -4.36 -14.01 8.32
C GLN A 205 -5.66 -13.98 9.13
N LEU A 206 -6.78 -14.26 8.50
CA LEU A 206 -8.07 -14.39 9.15
C LEU A 206 -8.31 -15.85 9.54
N VAL A 207 -8.82 -16.03 10.76
CA VAL A 207 -9.14 -17.35 11.30
C VAL A 207 -10.59 -17.40 11.79
N PRO A 208 -11.27 -18.58 11.71
CA PRO A 208 -12.59 -18.75 12.27
C PRO A 208 -12.56 -18.71 13.81
N ALA A 209 -13.37 -17.87 14.42
CA ALA A 209 -13.63 -17.83 15.85
C ALA A 209 -15.07 -18.23 16.17
N LYS A 210 -15.28 -19.03 17.21
CA LYS A 210 -16.58 -19.52 17.61
C LYS A 210 -17.24 -18.56 18.59
N ILE A 211 -18.44 -18.08 18.28
CA ILE A 211 -19.24 -17.24 19.17
C ILE A 211 -19.59 -18.03 20.44
N VAL A 212 -19.21 -17.49 21.60
CA VAL A 212 -19.47 -18.11 22.91
C VAL A 212 -20.43 -17.30 23.78
N THR A 213 -20.48 -15.97 23.58
CA THR A 213 -21.39 -15.07 24.32
C THR A 213 -22.02 -14.07 23.37
N ILE A 214 -23.33 -13.86 23.56
CA ILE A 214 -24.10 -12.77 22.96
C ILE A 214 -24.91 -12.12 24.08
N LYS A 215 -24.59 -10.84 24.39
CA LYS A 215 -25.22 -10.14 25.52
C LYS A 215 -25.73 -8.77 25.07
N GLN A 216 -27.00 -8.51 25.24
CA GLN A 216 -27.56 -7.17 25.05
C GLN A 216 -27.05 -6.23 26.14
N LEU A 217 -26.67 -5.03 25.73
CA LEU A 217 -26.24 -3.94 26.59
C LEU A 217 -27.25 -2.79 26.51
N GLY A 218 -27.03 -1.77 27.31
CA GLY A 218 -27.79 -0.52 27.23
C GLY A 218 -27.42 0.33 26.01
N MET A 219 -27.79 1.60 26.08
CA MET A 219 -27.40 2.61 25.08
C MET A 219 -25.92 2.94 25.20
N GLY A 220 -25.26 3.12 24.05
CA GLY A 220 -23.87 3.53 23.98
C GLY A 220 -23.61 4.28 22.68
N ASP A 221 -22.48 4.98 22.60
CA ASP A 221 -22.13 5.75 21.41
C ASP A 221 -21.48 4.82 20.39
N ARG A 222 -22.15 4.70 19.23
CA ARG A 222 -21.75 3.88 18.10
C ARG A 222 -21.19 4.73 16.97
N VAL A 223 -20.14 4.23 16.35
CA VAL A 223 -19.50 4.84 15.18
C VAL A 223 -19.90 4.12 13.89
N CYS A 224 -20.36 4.88 12.88
CA CYS A 224 -20.30 4.45 11.49
C CYS A 224 -19.12 5.14 10.80
N VAL A 225 -18.38 4.38 10.03
CA VAL A 225 -17.33 4.88 9.12
C VAL A 225 -17.88 4.80 7.69
N ASP A 226 -18.03 5.96 7.06
CA ASP A 226 -18.37 6.07 5.64
C ASP A 226 -17.07 6.34 4.86
N THR A 227 -16.80 5.52 3.85
CA THR A 227 -15.60 5.63 3.03
C THR A 227 -15.88 6.38 1.71
N CYS A 228 -14.83 6.91 1.10
CA CYS A 228 -14.88 7.41 -0.29
C CYS A 228 -14.84 6.26 -1.32
N ASN A 229 -14.70 5.02 -0.85
CA ASN A 229 -14.58 3.82 -1.67
C ASN A 229 -15.83 2.96 -1.54
N LEU A 230 -16.28 2.34 -2.63
CA LEU A 230 -17.33 1.33 -2.57
C LEU A 230 -16.71 -0.02 -2.20
N MET A 231 -17.38 -0.74 -1.30
CA MET A 231 -17.02 -2.11 -0.90
C MET A 231 -17.96 -3.11 -1.57
N VAL A 232 -17.46 -4.34 -1.75
CA VAL A 232 -18.22 -5.46 -2.31
C VAL A 232 -18.59 -6.48 -1.22
N PRO A 233 -19.51 -7.43 -1.47
CA PRO A 233 -19.84 -8.49 -0.52
C PRO A 233 -18.59 -9.25 -0.04
N GLY A 234 -18.47 -9.44 1.27
CA GLY A 234 -17.30 -10.05 1.91
C GLY A 234 -16.25 -9.04 2.37
N GLU A 235 -16.33 -7.78 1.97
CA GLU A 235 -15.44 -6.71 2.42
C GLU A 235 -15.95 -5.96 3.64
N GLY A 236 -15.02 -5.47 4.45
CA GLY A 236 -15.28 -4.70 5.64
C GLY A 236 -14.03 -4.15 6.31
N MET A 237 -14.09 -4.03 7.63
CA MET A 237 -12.99 -3.49 8.43
C MET A 237 -12.69 -4.40 9.64
N LEU A 238 -11.42 -4.48 10.03
CA LEU A 238 -10.99 -5.22 11.22
C LEU A 238 -11.12 -4.35 12.46
N ILE A 239 -12.07 -4.71 13.34
CA ILE A 239 -12.46 -3.92 14.51
C ILE A 239 -12.58 -4.81 15.74
N GLY A 240 -12.13 -4.33 16.89
CA GLY A 240 -12.22 -5.06 18.15
C GLY A 240 -12.19 -4.17 19.37
N SER A 241 -12.71 -4.67 20.49
CA SER A 241 -12.65 -4.01 21.80
C SER A 241 -11.29 -4.17 22.49
N GLN A 242 -10.47 -5.07 21.96
CA GLN A 242 -9.15 -5.43 22.50
C GLN A 242 -8.12 -5.44 21.38
N SER A 243 -6.90 -5.09 21.68
CA SER A 243 -5.78 -5.14 20.73
C SER A 243 -5.37 -6.57 20.33
N ALA A 244 -5.70 -7.56 21.17
CA ALA A 244 -5.35 -8.97 20.98
C ALA A 244 -6.12 -9.65 19.82
N GLY A 245 -7.25 -9.08 19.40
CA GLY A 245 -8.03 -9.68 18.30
C GLY A 245 -9.12 -8.78 17.78
N LEU A 246 -9.31 -8.84 16.47
CA LEU A 246 -10.20 -7.97 15.72
C LEU A 246 -11.17 -8.82 14.87
N PHE A 247 -12.42 -8.43 14.83
CA PHE A 247 -13.46 -9.06 14.04
C PHE A 247 -13.56 -8.40 12.67
N LEU A 248 -13.80 -9.16 11.61
CA LEU A 248 -14.12 -8.61 10.30
C LEU A 248 -15.59 -8.16 10.29
N ILE A 249 -15.79 -6.85 10.50
CA ILE A 249 -17.11 -6.21 10.44
C ILE A 249 -17.42 -5.89 8.99
N HIS A 250 -18.50 -6.48 8.47
CA HIS A 250 -18.93 -6.37 7.08
C HIS A 250 -19.47 -4.97 6.75
N SER A 251 -19.26 -4.52 5.53
CA SER A 251 -19.90 -3.30 5.02
C SER A 251 -21.44 -3.46 4.88
N GLU A 252 -22.17 -2.36 4.85
CA GLU A 252 -23.63 -2.37 4.62
C GLU A 252 -23.95 -2.50 3.11
N VAL A 253 -23.22 -3.38 2.40
CA VAL A 253 -23.38 -3.58 0.93
C VAL A 253 -24.60 -4.40 0.58
N ASP A 254 -25.05 -5.29 1.47
CA ASP A 254 -26.19 -6.16 1.18
C ASP A 254 -27.50 -5.40 1.18
N ASP A 255 -28.38 -5.74 0.25
CA ASP A 255 -29.73 -5.23 0.24
C ASP A 255 -30.55 -5.71 1.45
N SER A 256 -31.36 -4.82 1.97
CA SER A 256 -32.30 -5.10 3.06
C SER A 256 -33.71 -4.60 2.69
N PRO A 257 -34.74 -5.33 3.07
CA PRO A 257 -36.11 -4.87 2.82
C PRO A 257 -36.46 -3.51 3.46
N TYR A 258 -35.68 -3.11 4.47
CA TYR A 258 -35.97 -1.92 5.28
C TYR A 258 -35.01 -0.76 5.01
N VAL A 259 -33.81 -1.02 4.46
CA VAL A 259 -32.77 0.00 4.27
C VAL A 259 -32.05 -0.27 2.96
N ALA A 260 -31.91 0.77 2.14
CA ALA A 260 -31.12 0.69 0.92
C ALA A 260 -29.66 0.34 1.23
N SER A 261 -29.03 -0.44 0.36
CA SER A 261 -27.60 -0.77 0.42
C SER A 261 -26.73 0.48 0.52
N ARG A 262 -25.70 0.41 1.38
CA ARG A 262 -24.70 1.46 1.59
C ARG A 262 -23.30 0.86 1.48
N PRO A 263 -22.85 0.54 0.26
CA PRO A 263 -21.59 -0.16 0.05
C PRO A 263 -20.35 0.64 0.49
N PHE A 264 -20.54 1.89 0.87
CA PHE A 264 -19.48 2.76 1.42
C PHE A 264 -19.45 2.77 2.96
N ARG A 265 -20.35 2.05 3.65
CA ARG A 265 -20.51 2.16 5.12
C ARG A 265 -20.14 0.89 5.85
N VAL A 266 -19.37 1.04 6.94
CA VAL A 266 -19.22 0.03 7.99
C VAL A 266 -19.78 0.58 9.30
N ASN A 267 -20.73 -0.13 9.91
CA ASN A 267 -21.22 0.14 11.26
C ASN A 267 -20.21 -0.49 12.25
N ALA A 268 -19.25 0.32 12.65
CA ALA A 268 -17.96 -0.15 13.20
C ALA A 268 -18.01 -0.54 14.68
N GLY A 269 -19.03 -0.10 15.44
CA GLY A 269 -19.17 -0.43 16.86
C GLY A 269 -18.91 0.73 17.81
N ALA A 270 -18.54 0.44 19.04
CA ALA A 270 -18.38 1.44 20.10
C ALA A 270 -17.21 2.38 19.86
N VAL A 271 -17.33 3.64 20.31
CA VAL A 271 -16.35 4.72 20.09
C VAL A 271 -14.91 4.39 20.49
N TYR A 272 -14.73 3.56 21.52
CA TYR A 272 -13.42 3.17 22.04
C TYR A 272 -12.80 1.98 21.29
N SER A 273 -13.53 1.32 20.40
CA SER A 273 -13.02 0.15 19.68
C SER A 273 -11.85 0.53 18.78
N TYR A 274 -10.93 -0.39 18.64
CA TYR A 274 -9.80 -0.28 17.72
C TYR A 274 -10.22 -0.60 16.30
N LEU A 275 -9.79 0.23 15.36
CA LEU A 275 -9.77 -0.06 13.92
C LEU A 275 -8.31 -0.35 13.52
N LYS A 276 -8.06 -1.48 12.85
CA LYS A 276 -6.75 -1.78 12.28
C LYS A 276 -6.57 -1.02 10.96
N ILE A 277 -5.47 -0.29 10.87
CA ILE A 277 -5.03 0.43 9.67
C ILE A 277 -3.61 -0.03 9.38
N ASN A 278 -3.42 -0.91 8.42
CA ASN A 278 -2.14 -1.57 8.13
C ASN A 278 -1.53 -2.18 9.42
N ASP A 279 -0.36 -1.72 9.85
CA ASP A 279 0.33 -2.24 11.04
C ASP A 279 -0.01 -1.52 12.35
N ILE A 280 -0.86 -0.49 12.30
CA ILE A 280 -1.26 0.28 13.49
C ILE A 280 -2.75 0.09 13.80
N THR A 281 -3.16 0.51 15.00
CA THR A 281 -4.57 0.66 15.37
C THR A 281 -4.86 2.08 15.80
N ARG A 282 -6.08 2.56 15.50
CA ARG A 282 -6.64 3.81 16.01
C ARG A 282 -7.96 3.57 16.68
N TYR A 283 -8.33 4.39 17.65
CA TYR A 283 -9.69 4.38 18.17
C TYR A 283 -10.67 4.90 17.12
N LEU A 284 -11.86 4.30 17.06
CA LEU A 284 -12.91 4.76 16.13
C LEU A 284 -13.28 6.23 16.34
N SER A 285 -13.19 6.73 17.58
CA SER A 285 -13.46 8.13 17.93
C SER A 285 -12.40 9.13 17.43
N GLU A 286 -11.21 8.67 17.06
CA GLU A 286 -10.12 9.52 16.58
C GLU A 286 -10.17 9.77 15.07
N LEU A 287 -10.96 8.96 14.34
CA LEU A 287 -11.03 9.03 12.88
C LEU A 287 -11.67 10.35 12.41
N LYS A 288 -11.15 10.88 11.33
CA LYS A 288 -11.63 12.11 10.66
C LYS A 288 -11.73 11.90 9.15
N ALA A 289 -12.55 12.71 8.50
CA ALA A 289 -12.60 12.76 7.05
C ALA A 289 -11.21 13.06 6.47
N GLY A 290 -10.80 12.28 5.47
CA GLY A 290 -9.48 12.33 4.84
C GLY A 290 -8.44 11.37 5.44
N ASP A 291 -8.73 10.74 6.59
CA ASP A 291 -7.83 9.71 7.14
C ASP A 291 -7.79 8.48 6.25
N ASP A 292 -6.61 7.84 6.17
CA ASP A 292 -6.46 6.53 5.55
C ASP A 292 -7.08 5.44 6.42
N LEU A 293 -7.59 4.39 5.75
CA LEU A 293 -8.06 3.16 6.40
C LEU A 293 -7.74 1.93 5.54
N THR A 294 -7.89 0.76 6.12
CA THR A 294 -7.70 -0.52 5.44
C THR A 294 -9.04 -1.23 5.28
N ILE A 295 -9.42 -1.53 4.04
CA ILE A 295 -10.53 -2.42 3.71
C ILE A 295 -9.98 -3.83 3.58
N VAL A 296 -10.67 -4.81 4.18
CA VAL A 296 -10.23 -6.21 4.22
C VAL A 296 -11.34 -7.09 3.68
N ASP A 297 -11.01 -8.03 2.78
CA ASP A 297 -11.95 -9.02 2.29
C ASP A 297 -11.95 -10.32 3.12
N ALA A 298 -12.90 -11.21 2.87
CA ALA A 298 -13.04 -12.49 3.55
C ALA A 298 -11.84 -13.44 3.35
N GLY A 299 -11.03 -13.25 2.31
CA GLY A 299 -9.78 -13.97 2.07
C GLY A 299 -8.58 -13.38 2.80
N GLY A 300 -8.74 -12.22 3.46
CA GLY A 300 -7.67 -11.50 4.13
C GLY A 300 -6.93 -10.50 3.24
N LYS A 301 -7.27 -10.39 1.94
CA LYS A 301 -6.66 -9.37 1.09
C LYS A 301 -7.05 -7.99 1.57
N THR A 302 -6.06 -7.10 1.61
CA THR A 302 -6.28 -5.72 2.03
C THR A 302 -6.19 -4.76 0.84
N ARG A 303 -6.91 -3.65 0.94
CA ARG A 303 -6.75 -2.50 0.04
C ARG A 303 -6.93 -1.19 0.79
N PRO A 304 -6.30 -0.10 0.35
CA PRO A 304 -6.47 1.20 0.97
C PRO A 304 -7.88 1.75 0.74
N GLY A 305 -8.34 2.52 1.70
CA GLY A 305 -9.54 3.32 1.61
C GLY A 305 -9.36 4.65 2.32
N ILE A 306 -10.25 5.60 2.06
CA ILE A 306 -10.25 6.93 2.65
C ILE A 306 -11.53 7.13 3.45
N VAL A 307 -11.41 7.63 4.66
CA VAL A 307 -12.56 8.04 5.48
C VAL A 307 -13.22 9.25 4.85
N GLY A 308 -14.45 9.09 4.38
CA GLY A 308 -15.25 10.21 3.86
C GLY A 308 -15.98 10.95 4.98
N ARG A 309 -16.53 10.20 5.96
CA ARG A 309 -17.27 10.73 7.09
C ARG A 309 -17.28 9.75 8.25
N VAL A 310 -17.20 10.27 9.46
CA VAL A 310 -17.45 9.53 10.70
C VAL A 310 -18.75 10.03 11.34
N LYS A 311 -19.66 9.11 11.68
CA LYS A 311 -20.93 9.43 12.32
C LYS A 311 -21.06 8.73 13.65
N ILE A 312 -21.17 9.50 14.73
CA ILE A 312 -21.33 8.98 16.12
C ILE A 312 -22.76 9.22 16.56
N GLU A 313 -23.43 8.17 17.02
CA GLU A 313 -24.83 8.23 17.47
C GLU A 313 -25.04 7.27 18.64
N SER A 314 -25.86 7.70 19.63
CA SER A 314 -26.28 6.82 20.72
C SER A 314 -27.27 5.76 20.21
N ARG A 315 -26.95 4.48 20.42
CA ARG A 315 -27.67 3.30 19.91
C ARG A 315 -27.70 2.17 20.93
N PRO A 316 -28.66 1.25 20.85
CA PRO A 316 -28.62 0.00 21.62
C PRO A 316 -27.39 -0.81 21.22
N MET A 317 -26.65 -1.31 22.20
CA MET A 317 -25.40 -2.04 21.98
C MET A 317 -25.53 -3.51 22.36
N MET A 318 -24.64 -4.34 21.79
CA MET A 318 -24.54 -5.77 22.02
C MET A 318 -23.07 -6.17 22.15
N LEU A 319 -22.73 -6.90 23.21
CA LEU A 319 -21.42 -7.54 23.38
C LEU A 319 -21.44 -8.90 22.71
N LEU A 320 -20.43 -9.14 21.88
CA LEU A 320 -20.08 -10.46 21.36
C LEU A 320 -18.74 -10.89 21.93
N GLU A 321 -18.67 -12.17 22.35
CA GLU A 321 -17.41 -12.81 22.67
C GLU A 321 -17.26 -14.04 21.76
N ALA A 322 -16.06 -14.20 21.21
CA ALA A 322 -15.70 -15.34 20.38
C ALA A 322 -14.43 -15.99 20.88
N GLU A 323 -14.41 -17.32 20.85
CA GLU A 323 -13.26 -18.13 21.26
C GLU A 323 -12.47 -18.60 20.02
N VAL A 324 -11.17 -18.42 20.10
CA VAL A 324 -10.22 -18.90 19.09
C VAL A 324 -8.90 -19.27 19.78
N GLU A 325 -8.39 -20.47 19.58
CA GLU A 325 -7.12 -20.97 20.16
C GLU A 325 -7.03 -20.78 21.70
N GLY A 326 -8.16 -20.94 22.42
CA GLY A 326 -8.24 -20.76 23.86
C GLY A 326 -8.25 -19.30 24.33
N LYS A 327 -8.28 -18.33 23.42
CA LYS A 327 -8.40 -16.89 23.72
C LYS A 327 -9.83 -16.43 23.51
N ILE A 328 -10.31 -15.53 24.36
CA ILE A 328 -11.61 -14.88 24.21
C ILE A 328 -11.40 -13.48 23.64
N LEU A 329 -11.96 -13.24 22.47
CA LEU A 329 -11.97 -11.96 21.80
C LEU A 329 -13.32 -11.28 22.00
N LYS A 330 -13.33 -9.96 22.15
CA LYS A 330 -14.54 -9.18 22.43
C LYS A 330 -14.75 -8.07 21.40
N VAL A 331 -16.00 -7.81 21.07
CA VAL A 331 -16.41 -6.63 20.32
C VAL A 331 -17.79 -6.16 20.78
N ILE A 332 -17.98 -4.83 20.86
CA ILE A 332 -19.27 -4.22 21.15
C ILE A 332 -19.77 -3.51 19.91
N LEU A 333 -20.91 -3.97 19.40
CA LEU A 333 -21.52 -3.50 18.17
C LEU A 333 -22.92 -2.96 18.44
N GLN A 334 -23.47 -2.17 17.51
CA GLN A 334 -24.88 -1.78 17.56
C GLN A 334 -25.78 -3.01 17.34
N ASN A 335 -26.78 -3.18 18.19
CA ASN A 335 -27.83 -4.20 18.00
C ASN A 335 -28.81 -3.76 16.91
N ALA A 336 -28.50 -4.10 15.65
CA ALA A 336 -29.34 -3.82 14.48
C ALA A 336 -29.10 -4.84 13.36
N GLU A 337 -30.09 -5.06 12.52
CA GLU A 337 -30.05 -6.04 11.41
C GLU A 337 -29.01 -5.70 10.35
N THR A 338 -28.68 -4.42 10.18
CA THR A 338 -27.70 -3.94 9.20
C THR A 338 -26.26 -4.16 9.65
N VAL A 339 -26.03 -4.45 10.94
CA VAL A 339 -24.70 -4.76 11.47
C VAL A 339 -24.41 -6.23 11.24
N LYS A 340 -23.37 -6.51 10.47
CA LYS A 340 -23.05 -7.86 10.03
C LYS A 340 -21.58 -8.19 10.26
N LEU A 341 -21.32 -9.47 10.49
CA LEU A 341 -19.99 -10.08 10.55
C LEU A 341 -19.80 -10.97 9.34
N VAL A 342 -18.54 -11.25 8.99
CA VAL A 342 -18.20 -12.16 7.89
C VAL A 342 -17.97 -13.56 8.44
N ARG A 343 -18.58 -14.57 7.81
CA ARG A 343 -18.38 -16.00 8.11
C ARG A 343 -17.16 -16.57 7.36
N PRO A 344 -16.68 -17.76 7.74
CA PRO A 344 -15.58 -18.42 7.03
C PRO A 344 -15.86 -18.73 5.54
N ASP A 345 -17.14 -18.82 5.14
CA ASP A 345 -17.56 -19.00 3.75
C ASP A 345 -17.62 -17.69 2.94
N GLY A 346 -17.18 -16.57 3.55
CA GLY A 346 -17.19 -15.24 2.94
C GLY A 346 -18.55 -14.52 2.97
N LYS A 347 -19.61 -15.18 3.46
CA LYS A 347 -20.94 -14.57 3.54
C LYS A 347 -21.12 -13.76 4.82
N SER A 348 -21.95 -12.74 4.72
CA SER A 348 -22.34 -11.92 5.87
C SER A 348 -23.37 -12.61 6.74
N VAL A 349 -23.37 -12.30 8.05
CA VAL A 349 -24.42 -12.70 9.00
C VAL A 349 -24.76 -11.51 9.89
N SER A 350 -26.05 -11.19 10.02
CA SER A 350 -26.49 -10.12 10.92
C SER A 350 -26.23 -10.49 12.38
N ILE A 351 -25.80 -9.52 13.18
CA ILE A 351 -25.62 -9.67 14.63
C ILE A 351 -26.90 -10.14 15.33
N THR A 352 -28.08 -9.75 14.81
CA THR A 352 -29.40 -10.14 15.36
C THR A 352 -29.77 -11.60 15.03
N GLN A 353 -29.09 -12.22 14.07
CA GLN A 353 -29.29 -13.61 13.64
C GLN A 353 -28.22 -14.56 14.18
N LEU A 354 -27.11 -14.01 14.71
CA LEU A 354 -26.03 -14.80 15.29
C LEU A 354 -26.50 -15.63 16.49
N LYS A 355 -25.95 -16.83 16.58
CA LYS A 355 -26.18 -17.77 17.70
C LYS A 355 -24.86 -18.20 18.31
N VAL A 356 -24.90 -18.54 19.58
CA VAL A 356 -23.77 -19.22 20.24
C VAL A 356 -23.44 -20.49 19.47
N GLY A 357 -22.18 -20.66 19.13
CA GLY A 357 -21.70 -21.76 18.28
C GLY A 357 -21.43 -21.40 16.83
N ASP A 358 -21.99 -20.27 16.31
CA ASP A 358 -21.67 -19.78 14.98
C ASP A 358 -20.20 -19.38 14.87
N GLN A 359 -19.64 -19.44 13.65
CA GLN A 359 -18.27 -19.04 13.38
C GLN A 359 -18.24 -17.73 12.58
N VAL A 360 -17.31 -16.84 12.95
CA VAL A 360 -17.02 -15.57 12.27
C VAL A 360 -15.53 -15.42 12.06
N LEU A 361 -15.14 -14.63 11.06
CA LEU A 361 -13.74 -14.35 10.77
C LEU A 361 -13.18 -13.30 11.72
N VAL A 362 -12.01 -13.60 12.29
CA VAL A 362 -11.26 -12.70 13.16
C VAL A 362 -9.78 -12.69 12.78
N LYS A 363 -9.09 -11.62 13.13
CA LYS A 363 -7.63 -11.52 13.12
C LYS A 363 -7.14 -11.63 14.56
N ILE A 364 -6.20 -12.54 14.81
CA ILE A 364 -5.48 -12.63 16.10
C ILE A 364 -4.21 -11.79 15.99
N GLU A 365 -3.95 -10.99 17.01
CA GLU A 365 -2.68 -10.29 17.18
C GLU A 365 -1.91 -10.92 18.36
N GLU A 366 -0.64 -11.28 18.11
CA GLU A 366 0.19 -11.95 19.11
C GLU A 366 0.79 -10.98 20.15
N ALA A 367 0.91 -9.70 19.82
CA ALA A 367 1.52 -8.67 20.66
C ALA A 367 0.49 -7.63 21.07
N GLY A 368 0.60 -7.14 22.32
CA GLY A 368 -0.15 -5.97 22.77
C GLY A 368 0.22 -4.72 21.96
N ARG A 369 -0.62 -3.68 22.02
CA ARG A 369 -0.38 -2.40 21.35
C ARG A 369 -0.31 -1.27 22.35
N HIS A 370 0.65 -0.36 22.14
CA HIS A 370 0.79 0.86 22.94
C HIS A 370 0.81 2.05 21.97
N PHE A 371 -0.13 2.99 22.15
CA PHE A 371 -0.38 4.08 21.20
C PHE A 371 -0.50 3.62 19.74
N GLY A 372 -1.22 2.50 19.49
CA GLY A 372 -1.46 1.94 18.17
C GLY A 372 -0.32 1.11 17.57
N MET A 373 0.89 1.11 18.15
CA MET A 373 2.04 0.33 17.69
C MET A 373 2.19 -0.99 18.44
N LYS A 374 2.66 -2.04 17.75
CA LYS A 374 2.97 -3.34 18.37
C LYS A 374 4.08 -3.19 19.40
N VAL A 375 3.87 -3.70 20.62
CA VAL A 375 4.86 -3.78 21.69
C VAL A 375 4.90 -5.18 22.30
N THR A 376 6.08 -5.61 22.71
CA THR A 376 6.32 -6.92 23.36
C THR A 376 6.05 -6.89 24.87
N GLU A 377 5.11 -6.09 25.32
CA GLU A 377 4.73 -5.98 26.73
C GLU A 377 3.44 -6.74 27.04
N LYS A 378 3.30 -7.21 28.29
CA LYS A 378 2.07 -7.88 28.73
C LYS A 378 1.00 -6.83 29.01
N ILE A 379 0.11 -6.63 28.04
CA ILE A 379 -1.06 -5.76 28.19
C ILE A 379 -2.27 -6.66 28.52
N ILE A 380 -3.06 -6.26 29.53
CA ILE A 380 -4.31 -6.94 29.89
C ILE A 380 -5.44 -5.95 29.63
N GLU A 381 -6.30 -6.30 28.69
CA GLU A 381 -7.54 -5.58 28.35
C GLU A 381 -8.72 -6.48 28.72
N ASN A 382 -9.54 -6.07 29.70
CA ASN A 382 -10.67 -6.85 30.24
C ASN A 382 -12.00 -6.42 29.67
#